data_890832259ea14a92261ae876f0376302
#
_entry.id   890832259ea14a92261ae876f0376302
#
_cell.length_a   1.000
_cell.length_b   1.000
_cell.length_c   1.000
_cell.angle_alpha   90.00
_cell.angle_beta   90.00
_cell.angle_gamma   90.00
#
_symmetry.space_group_name_H-M   'P 1'
#
loop_
_entity.id
_entity.type
_entity.pdbx_description
1 polymer ?
#
loop_
_entity_poly.entity_id
_entity_poly.type
_entity_poly.pdbx_seq_one_letter_code
_entity_poly.pdbx_strand_id
1 'polypeptide(L)'
;MAQLTAPAKKDTQKSLFDDKIQYVASFLLEHYDIQISVQDPSKKYIVCKDTDRKGIEPKFSEISLHLAAHGITVGDATLRKIMCSPYYIPHIDPIKLYFDGIRGKWNGTSQLDLLMSHITVRAFEDKTDEEYITRARNLMRKWMVANVAMWLT
;
A
#
# COMPACT_ATOMS: atom_id res chain seq x y z
N MET A 1 5.28 59.93 -14.47
CA MET A 1 6.27 59.03 -13.89
C MET A 1 5.61 57.72 -13.60
N ALA A 2 5.80 56.72 -14.44
CA ALA A 2 5.26 55.37 -14.24
C ALA A 2 6.27 54.52 -13.48
N GLN A 3 5.88 54.06 -12.28
CA GLN A 3 6.68 53.11 -11.53
C GLN A 3 6.58 51.73 -12.20
N LEU A 4 7.69 51.26 -12.77
CA LEU A 4 7.86 49.86 -13.12
C LEU A 4 7.99 49.04 -11.83
N THR A 5 6.92 48.33 -11.49
CA THR A 5 6.97 47.25 -10.51
C THR A 5 7.65 46.06 -11.12
N ALA A 6 8.79 45.67 -10.60
CA ALA A 6 9.49 44.45 -11.02
C ALA A 6 8.65 43.20 -10.69
N PRO A 7 8.40 42.28 -11.64
CA PRO A 7 7.68 41.06 -11.37
C PRO A 7 8.55 40.07 -10.58
N ALA A 8 7.99 39.64 -9.56
CA ALA A 8 8.15 38.52 -8.67
C ALA A 8 9.23 37.46 -8.99
N LYS A 9 10.38 37.59 -8.30
CA LYS A 9 11.36 36.51 -8.10
C LYS A 9 10.75 35.25 -7.42
N LYS A 10 9.55 35.36 -6.83
CA LYS A 10 8.87 34.24 -6.13
C LYS A 10 8.33 33.15 -7.06
N ASP A 11 7.82 33.50 -8.22
CA ASP A 11 7.18 32.50 -9.11
C ASP A 11 8.20 31.62 -9.82
N THR A 12 9.34 32.18 -10.20
CA THR A 12 10.44 31.42 -10.82
C THR A 12 11.10 30.42 -9.87
N GLN A 13 11.27 30.79 -8.59
CA GLN A 13 11.82 29.87 -7.59
C GLN A 13 10.86 28.75 -7.24
N LYS A 14 9.54 29.00 -7.25
CA LYS A 14 8.52 27.98 -6.99
C LYS A 14 8.49 26.95 -8.11
N SER A 15 8.53 27.37 -9.38
CA SER A 15 8.54 26.45 -10.52
C SER A 15 9.78 25.55 -10.52
N LEU A 16 10.98 26.11 -10.28
CA LEU A 16 12.22 25.33 -10.20
C LEU A 16 12.23 24.32 -9.04
N PHE A 17 11.59 24.65 -7.92
CA PHE A 17 11.47 23.73 -6.80
C PHE A 17 10.48 22.60 -7.09
N ASP A 18 9.35 22.89 -7.71
CA ASP A 18 8.36 21.92 -8.11
C ASP A 18 8.92 20.96 -9.18
N ASP A 19 9.67 21.48 -10.16
CA ASP A 19 10.36 20.67 -11.17
C ASP A 19 11.37 19.70 -10.55
N LYS A 20 12.13 20.18 -9.55
CA LYS A 20 13.09 19.34 -8.82
C LYS A 20 12.39 18.22 -8.03
N ILE A 21 11.26 18.51 -7.38
CA ILE A 21 10.50 17.51 -6.64
C ILE A 21 9.93 16.46 -7.58
N GLN A 22 9.37 16.88 -8.71
CA GLN A 22 8.89 15.96 -9.74
C GLN A 22 9.99 15.08 -10.30
N TYR A 23 11.17 15.64 -10.53
CA TYR A 23 12.33 14.88 -11.00
C TYR A 23 12.76 13.82 -9.98
N VAL A 24 12.82 14.16 -8.69
CA VAL A 24 13.11 13.21 -7.61
C VAL A 24 12.04 12.10 -7.55
N ALA A 25 10.76 12.46 -7.65
CA ALA A 25 9.67 11.48 -7.64
C ALA A 25 9.75 10.53 -8.83
N SER A 26 10.01 11.04 -10.03
CA SER A 26 10.19 10.24 -11.24
C SER A 26 11.36 9.28 -11.11
N PHE A 27 12.51 9.75 -10.62
CA PHE A 27 13.66 8.90 -10.32
C PHE A 27 13.33 7.77 -9.35
N LEU A 28 12.61 8.10 -8.27
CA LEU A 28 12.19 7.09 -7.29
C LEU A 28 11.29 6.03 -7.93
N LEU A 29 10.32 6.42 -8.74
CA LEU A 29 9.40 5.49 -9.40
C LEU A 29 10.07 4.67 -10.51
N GLU A 30 11.14 5.18 -11.12
CA GLU A 30 11.93 4.46 -12.11
C GLU A 30 12.75 3.34 -11.47
N HIS A 31 13.47 3.63 -10.39
CA HIS A 31 14.42 2.72 -9.75
C HIS A 31 13.83 1.87 -8.63
N TYR A 32 12.68 2.27 -8.07
CA TYR A 32 12.05 1.58 -6.94
C TYR A 32 10.57 1.29 -7.21
N ASP A 33 10.12 0.13 -6.77
CA ASP A 33 8.70 -0.14 -6.59
C ASP A 33 8.31 0.33 -5.19
N ILE A 34 7.60 1.44 -5.12
CA ILE A 34 7.19 2.05 -3.86
C ILE A 34 5.68 1.88 -3.71
N GLN A 35 5.29 1.14 -2.68
CA GLN A 35 3.90 0.88 -2.35
C GLN A 35 3.61 1.44 -0.96
N ILE A 36 2.67 2.35 -0.87
CA ILE A 36 2.24 2.97 0.38
C ILE A 36 0.78 2.58 0.60
N SER A 37 0.49 2.00 1.77
CA SER A 37 -0.88 1.63 2.12
C SER A 37 -1.75 2.87 2.33
N VAL A 38 -2.93 2.92 1.71
CA VAL A 38 -3.94 3.95 1.96
C VAL A 38 -4.42 3.89 3.41
N GLN A 39 -4.50 2.67 3.99
CA GLN A 39 -5.03 2.45 5.33
C GLN A 39 -4.02 2.82 6.43
N ASP A 40 -2.73 2.63 6.17
CA ASP A 40 -1.67 2.96 7.11
C ASP A 40 -0.45 3.50 6.35
N PRO A 41 -0.37 4.83 6.13
CA PRO A 41 0.74 5.45 5.40
C PRO A 41 2.11 5.29 6.07
N SER A 42 2.16 4.82 7.32
CA SER A 42 3.42 4.49 8.00
C SER A 42 4.02 3.19 7.45
N LYS A 43 3.19 2.30 6.92
CA LYS A 43 3.60 1.05 6.30
C LYS A 43 3.91 1.25 4.84
N LYS A 44 5.19 1.22 4.53
CA LYS A 44 5.74 1.37 3.19
C LYS A 44 6.44 0.09 2.82
N TYR A 45 6.17 -0.36 1.61
CA TYR A 45 6.93 -1.42 0.96
C TYR A 45 7.72 -0.79 -0.16
N ILE A 46 9.03 -0.90 -0.10
CA ILE A 46 9.94 -0.30 -1.09
C ILE A 46 10.89 -1.40 -1.55
N VAL A 47 10.91 -1.65 -2.84
CA VAL A 47 11.77 -2.66 -3.44
C VAL A 47 12.57 -2.05 -4.58
N CYS A 48 13.85 -2.38 -4.66
CA CYS A 48 14.70 -1.97 -5.77
C CYS A 48 14.31 -2.71 -7.05
N LYS A 49 14.20 -1.98 -8.16
CA LYS A 49 13.92 -2.52 -9.50
C LYS A 49 15.20 -2.82 -10.28
N ASP A 50 16.31 -2.19 -9.90
CA ASP A 50 17.57 -2.32 -10.61
C ASP A 50 18.07 -3.76 -10.59
N THR A 51 18.66 -4.18 -11.70
CA THR A 51 18.99 -5.59 -12.01
C THR A 51 19.86 -6.25 -10.93
N ASP A 52 20.81 -5.49 -10.37
CA ASP A 52 21.77 -6.00 -9.40
C ASP A 52 21.21 -6.09 -7.97
N ARG A 53 20.09 -5.43 -7.71
CA ARG A 53 19.45 -5.33 -6.38
C ARG A 53 17.97 -5.63 -6.40
N LYS A 54 17.49 -6.25 -7.45
CA LYS A 54 16.06 -6.53 -7.63
C LYS A 54 15.49 -7.35 -6.47
N GLY A 55 14.41 -6.83 -5.89
CA GLY A 55 13.71 -7.49 -4.80
C GLY A 55 14.28 -7.21 -3.42
N ILE A 56 15.36 -6.43 -3.29
CA ILE A 56 15.92 -6.04 -1.99
C ILE A 56 15.20 -4.79 -1.49
N GLU A 57 14.79 -4.80 -0.22
CA GLU A 57 14.27 -3.63 0.47
C GLU A 57 15.42 -2.71 0.86
N PRO A 58 15.54 -1.50 0.25
CA PRO A 58 16.63 -0.59 0.55
C PRO A 58 16.36 0.16 1.87
N LYS A 59 17.42 0.44 2.59
CA LYS A 59 17.36 1.39 3.70
C LYS A 59 17.16 2.81 3.16
N PHE A 60 16.52 3.67 3.93
CA PHE A 60 16.30 5.07 3.54
C PHE A 60 17.63 5.79 3.18
N SER A 61 18.70 5.54 3.93
CA SER A 61 20.02 6.08 3.65
C SER A 61 20.61 5.61 2.32
N GLU A 62 20.29 4.41 1.89
CA GLU A 62 20.75 3.86 0.59
C GLU A 62 20.02 4.57 -0.57
N ILE A 63 18.74 4.86 -0.41
CA ILE A 63 17.98 5.65 -1.39
C ILE A 63 18.56 7.06 -1.50
N SER A 64 18.87 7.69 -0.38
CA SER A 64 19.50 9.02 -0.35
C SER A 64 20.86 9.04 -1.03
N LEU A 65 21.69 8.03 -0.78
CA LEU A 65 22.98 7.86 -1.44
C LEU A 65 22.86 7.56 -2.94
N HIS A 66 21.87 6.77 -3.34
CA HIS A 66 21.61 6.48 -4.74
C HIS A 66 21.23 7.74 -5.53
N LEU A 67 20.36 8.60 -4.95
CA LEU A 67 20.04 9.91 -5.50
C LEU A 67 21.30 10.77 -5.65
N ALA A 68 22.13 10.83 -4.59
CA ALA A 68 23.36 11.62 -4.60
C ALA A 68 24.36 11.12 -5.65
N ALA A 69 24.49 9.79 -5.87
CA ALA A 69 25.33 9.22 -6.91
C ALA A 69 24.90 9.63 -8.34
N HIS A 70 23.63 9.97 -8.53
CA HIS A 70 23.09 10.51 -9.78
C HIS A 70 23.07 12.04 -9.83
N GLY A 71 23.78 12.71 -8.92
CA GLY A 71 23.86 14.17 -8.85
C GLY A 71 22.60 14.83 -8.30
N ILE A 72 21.66 14.07 -7.74
CA ILE A 72 20.41 14.58 -7.20
C ILE A 72 20.57 14.84 -5.71
N THR A 73 20.71 16.12 -5.33
CA THR A 73 20.80 16.51 -3.94
C THR A 73 19.43 16.89 -3.39
N VAL A 74 18.92 16.15 -2.43
CA VAL A 74 17.66 16.41 -1.74
C VAL A 74 17.84 16.13 -0.24
N GLY A 75 17.33 17.03 0.59
CA GLY A 75 17.41 16.83 2.05
C GLY A 75 16.47 15.71 2.51
N ASP A 76 16.88 14.95 3.51
CA ASP A 76 16.13 13.78 4.03
C ASP A 76 14.68 14.11 4.40
N ALA A 77 14.43 15.28 4.99
CA ALA A 77 13.08 15.71 5.33
C ALA A 77 12.20 15.90 4.08
N THR A 78 12.75 16.45 3.00
CA THR A 78 12.05 16.63 1.73
C THR A 78 11.83 15.30 1.05
N LEU A 79 12.84 14.45 1.01
CA LEU A 79 12.73 13.08 0.45
C LEU A 79 11.62 12.29 1.15
N ARG A 80 11.56 12.31 2.50
CA ARG A 80 10.48 11.67 3.26
C ARG A 80 9.10 12.23 2.90
N LYS A 81 8.97 13.55 2.74
CA LYS A 81 7.70 14.18 2.32
C LYS A 81 7.28 13.73 0.93
N ILE A 82 8.20 13.68 -0.03
CA ILE A 82 7.91 13.17 -1.39
C ILE A 82 7.43 11.72 -1.32
N MET A 83 8.16 10.86 -0.62
CA MET A 83 7.84 9.43 -0.48
C MET A 83 6.53 9.16 0.27
N CYS A 84 6.02 10.12 1.06
CA CYS A 84 4.74 9.98 1.76
C CYS A 84 3.58 10.69 1.06
N SER A 85 3.84 11.43 -0.01
CA SER A 85 2.82 12.23 -0.67
C SER A 85 2.07 11.42 -1.72
N PRO A 86 0.74 11.28 -1.63
CA PRO A 86 -0.07 10.61 -2.64
C PRO A 86 -0.07 11.34 -3.99
N TYR A 87 0.39 12.58 -4.02
CA TYR A 87 0.53 13.36 -5.25
C TYR A 87 1.70 12.87 -6.11
N TYR A 88 2.80 12.43 -5.49
CA TYR A 88 4.02 12.01 -6.17
C TYR A 88 4.16 10.50 -6.23
N ILE A 89 3.77 9.80 -5.18
CA ILE A 89 3.90 8.35 -5.06
C ILE A 89 2.50 7.74 -4.96
N PRO A 90 2.14 6.81 -5.86
CA PRO A 90 0.83 6.20 -5.83
C PRO A 90 0.61 5.43 -4.53
N HIS A 91 -0.51 5.68 -3.90
CA HIS A 91 -0.98 4.91 -2.75
C HIS A 91 -1.84 3.75 -3.23
N ILE A 92 -1.62 2.61 -2.65
CA ILE A 92 -2.36 1.39 -2.97
C ILE A 92 -3.18 0.92 -1.77
N ASP A 93 -4.30 0.31 -2.06
CA ASP A 93 -5.06 -0.48 -1.09
C ASP A 93 -4.68 -1.96 -1.29
N PRO A 94 -3.82 -2.53 -0.42
CA PRO A 94 -3.36 -3.90 -0.58
C PRO A 94 -4.50 -4.91 -0.42
N ILE A 95 -5.53 -4.59 0.37
CA ILE A 95 -6.69 -5.44 0.58
C ILE A 95 -7.53 -5.48 -0.70
N LYS A 96 -7.81 -4.30 -1.26
CA LYS A 96 -8.54 -4.20 -2.53
C LYS A 96 -7.80 -4.90 -3.67
N LEU A 97 -6.48 -4.70 -3.78
CA LEU A 97 -5.66 -5.39 -4.78
C LEU A 97 -5.71 -6.91 -4.64
N TYR A 98 -5.66 -7.41 -3.40
CA TYR A 98 -5.81 -8.85 -3.13
C TYR A 98 -7.17 -9.37 -3.62
N PHE A 99 -8.27 -8.71 -3.24
CA PHE A 99 -9.61 -9.14 -3.64
C PHE A 99 -9.84 -9.01 -5.15
N ASP A 100 -9.32 -7.95 -5.78
CA ASP A 100 -9.38 -7.82 -7.24
C ASP A 100 -8.57 -8.92 -7.94
N GLY A 101 -7.42 -9.30 -7.36
CA GLY A 101 -6.56 -10.36 -7.86
C GLY A 101 -7.16 -11.76 -7.81
N ILE A 102 -8.08 -12.04 -6.87
CA ILE A 102 -8.77 -13.33 -6.75
C ILE A 102 -10.17 -13.33 -7.37
N ARG A 103 -10.66 -12.18 -7.85
CA ARG A 103 -11.97 -12.05 -8.48
C ARG A 103 -12.09 -13.01 -9.66
N GLY A 104 -13.15 -13.80 -9.68
CA GLY A 104 -13.42 -14.81 -10.71
C GLY A 104 -12.54 -16.05 -10.67
N LYS A 105 -11.62 -16.18 -9.70
CA LYS A 105 -10.77 -17.37 -9.55
C LYS A 105 -11.36 -18.43 -8.64
N TRP A 106 -12.58 -18.23 -8.14
CA TRP A 106 -13.23 -19.23 -7.31
C TRP A 106 -13.61 -20.46 -8.15
N ASN A 107 -13.16 -21.61 -7.71
CA ASN A 107 -13.36 -22.90 -8.38
C ASN A 107 -14.66 -23.62 -7.94
N GLY A 108 -15.53 -22.96 -7.21
CA GLY A 108 -16.77 -23.55 -6.69
C GLY A 108 -16.60 -24.32 -5.37
N THR A 109 -15.38 -24.56 -4.91
CA THR A 109 -15.12 -25.29 -3.67
C THR A 109 -15.11 -24.33 -2.47
N SER A 110 -15.97 -24.61 -1.50
CA SER A 110 -15.98 -23.83 -0.24
C SER A 110 -14.85 -24.27 0.68
N GLN A 111 -13.76 -23.50 0.70
CA GLN A 111 -12.65 -23.74 1.61
C GLN A 111 -13.07 -23.59 3.09
N LEU A 112 -14.09 -22.78 3.35
CA LEU A 112 -14.66 -22.65 4.68
C LEU A 112 -15.36 -23.92 5.13
N ASP A 113 -16.12 -24.57 4.24
CA ASP A 113 -16.78 -25.83 4.57
C ASP A 113 -15.75 -26.96 4.76
N LEU A 114 -14.68 -26.94 3.96
CA LEU A 114 -13.54 -27.84 4.15
C LEU A 114 -12.87 -27.62 5.51
N LEU A 115 -12.58 -26.37 5.87
CA LEU A 115 -12.03 -26.03 7.19
C LEU A 115 -12.95 -26.50 8.31
N MET A 116 -14.25 -26.23 8.20
CA MET A 116 -15.24 -26.63 9.20
C MET A 116 -15.41 -28.13 9.34
N SER A 117 -15.12 -28.91 8.29
CA SER A 117 -15.13 -30.39 8.38
C SER A 117 -14.04 -30.96 9.29
N HIS A 118 -12.98 -30.20 9.54
CA HIS A 118 -11.87 -30.56 10.42
C HIS A 118 -12.02 -30.01 11.85
N ILE A 119 -13.05 -29.19 12.10
CA ILE A 119 -13.30 -28.61 13.41
C ILE A 119 -14.34 -29.42 14.15
N THR A 120 -13.94 -29.99 15.30
CA THR A 120 -14.88 -30.65 16.21
C THR A 120 -15.53 -29.61 17.10
N VAL A 121 -16.84 -29.53 17.07
CA VAL A 121 -17.65 -28.65 17.91
C VAL A 121 -18.09 -29.43 19.14
N ARG A 122 -17.84 -28.87 20.34
CA ARG A 122 -18.33 -29.48 21.57
C ARG A 122 -19.84 -29.32 21.67
N ALA A 123 -20.54 -30.42 21.75
CA ALA A 123 -21.98 -30.44 22.00
C ALA A 123 -22.28 -30.15 23.47
N PHE A 124 -23.41 -29.51 23.71
CA PHE A 124 -24.02 -29.33 25.02
C PHE A 124 -25.31 -30.17 25.06
N GLU A 125 -25.82 -30.46 26.25
CA GLU A 125 -26.89 -31.43 26.50
C GLU A 125 -28.25 -31.12 25.83
N ASP A 126 -28.43 -29.90 25.31
CA ASP A 126 -29.70 -29.40 24.79
C ASP A 126 -29.91 -29.59 23.29
N LYS A 127 -28.86 -30.01 22.53
CA LYS A 127 -28.90 -30.12 21.06
C LYS A 127 -28.07 -31.27 20.52
N THR A 128 -28.37 -31.68 19.31
CA THR A 128 -27.57 -32.67 18.59
C THR A 128 -26.24 -32.06 18.08
N ASP A 129 -25.25 -32.93 17.89
CA ASP A 129 -23.94 -32.52 17.33
C ASP A 129 -24.09 -31.85 15.97
N GLU A 130 -25.04 -32.32 15.15
CA GLU A 130 -25.32 -31.80 13.82
C GLU A 130 -25.86 -30.36 13.86
N GLU A 131 -26.75 -30.07 14.83
CA GLU A 131 -27.26 -28.72 15.05
C GLU A 131 -26.15 -27.74 15.48
N TYR A 132 -25.25 -28.19 16.36
CA TYR A 132 -24.09 -27.38 16.77
C TYR A 132 -23.12 -27.13 15.62
N ILE A 133 -22.80 -28.13 14.82
CA ILE A 133 -21.92 -28.00 13.65
C ILE A 133 -22.53 -27.02 12.65
N THR A 134 -23.83 -27.15 12.37
CA THR A 134 -24.56 -26.26 11.45
C THR A 134 -24.54 -24.82 11.96
N ARG A 135 -24.81 -24.63 13.25
CA ARG A 135 -24.76 -23.30 13.87
C ARG A 135 -23.35 -22.69 13.82
N ALA A 136 -22.33 -23.47 14.17
CA ALA A 136 -20.94 -23.04 14.14
C ALA A 136 -20.51 -22.63 12.72
N ARG A 137 -20.89 -23.44 11.70
CA ARG A 137 -20.63 -23.12 10.29
C ARG A 137 -21.28 -21.82 9.86
N ASN A 138 -22.54 -21.61 10.23
CA ASN A 138 -23.24 -20.36 9.91
C ASN A 138 -22.66 -19.13 10.62
N LEU A 139 -22.24 -19.27 11.88
CA LEU A 139 -21.58 -18.20 12.61
C LEU A 139 -20.22 -17.86 11.99
N MET A 140 -19.42 -18.87 11.61
CA MET A 140 -18.14 -18.66 10.96
C MET A 140 -18.30 -17.95 9.60
N ARG A 141 -19.29 -18.34 8.79
CA ARG A 141 -19.60 -17.66 7.53
C ARG A 141 -19.94 -16.18 7.76
N LYS A 142 -20.83 -15.90 8.72
CA LYS A 142 -21.21 -14.53 9.06
C LYS A 142 -20.02 -13.71 9.54
N TRP A 143 -19.17 -14.29 10.38
CA TRP A 143 -17.97 -13.66 10.88
C TRP A 143 -16.98 -13.33 9.73
N MET A 144 -16.73 -14.29 8.82
CA MET A 144 -15.86 -14.06 7.67
C MET A 144 -16.39 -12.96 6.75
N VAL A 145 -17.69 -12.98 6.44
CA VAL A 145 -18.33 -11.96 5.59
C VAL A 145 -18.23 -10.57 6.26
N ALA A 146 -18.47 -10.48 7.58
CA ALA A 146 -18.36 -9.22 8.30
C ALA A 146 -16.92 -8.66 8.28
N ASN A 147 -15.91 -9.52 8.45
CA ASN A 147 -14.50 -9.10 8.37
C ASN A 147 -14.15 -8.58 6.97
N VAL A 148 -14.54 -9.30 5.91
CA VAL A 148 -14.29 -8.88 4.54
C VAL A 148 -15.01 -7.54 4.24
N ALA A 149 -16.26 -7.40 4.67
CA ALA A 149 -17.00 -6.15 4.51
C ALA A 149 -16.29 -4.98 5.21
N MET A 150 -15.81 -5.19 6.44
CA MET A 150 -15.06 -4.17 7.19
C MET A 150 -13.73 -3.78 6.52
N TRP A 151 -13.09 -4.70 5.80
CA TRP A 151 -11.84 -4.43 5.09
C TRP A 151 -12.04 -3.69 3.77
N LEU A 152 -13.25 -3.74 3.20
CA LEU A 152 -13.57 -3.12 1.90
C LEU A 152 -14.27 -1.75 2.04
N THR A 153 -14.64 -1.35 3.25
CA THR A 153 -15.22 -0.03 3.56
C THR A 153 -14.16 0.97 3.99
#